data_4c8f2cf09954ea7669a8ce6202551596
#
_entry.id   4c8f2cf09954ea7669a8ce6202551596
#
_cell.length_a   1.000
_cell.length_b   1.000
_cell.length_c   1.000
_cell.angle_alpha   90.00
_cell.angle_beta   90.00
_cell.angle_gamma   90.00
#
_symmetry.space_group_name_H-M   'P 1'
#
loop_
_entity.id
_entity.type
_entity.pdbx_description
1 polymer ?
#
loop_
_entity_poly.entity_id
_entity_poly.type
_entity_poly.pdbx_seq_one_letter_code
_entity_poly.pdbx_strand_id
1 'polypeptide(L)'
;MYWTREGDLTRLHNVFNDPLKSRHERRLAHDTFNKILRQLKDKKLTELRRRLIRANIADDNDAVERITEEIHEYSRRKGYK
;
A
#
# COMPACT_ATOMS: atom_id res chain seq x y z
N MET A 1 16.18 -0.87 -15.27
CA MET A 1 16.06 -0.89 -13.87
C MET A 1 14.83 -1.58 -13.39
N TYR A 2 14.97 -2.37 -12.42
CA TYR A 2 13.93 -3.03 -11.93
C TYR A 2 13.94 -3.00 -10.56
N TRP A 3 12.89 -2.68 -9.90
CA TRP A 3 12.74 -2.94 -8.52
C TRP A 3 11.82 -4.12 -8.43
N THR A 4 12.06 -4.92 -7.45
CA THR A 4 11.22 -6.04 -7.25
C THR A 4 9.95 -5.52 -6.66
N ARG A 5 8.89 -5.73 -7.33
CA ARG A 5 7.61 -5.21 -6.96
C ARG A 5 7.22 -5.51 -5.56
N GLU A 6 7.63 -6.68 -5.10
CA GLU A 6 7.29 -7.15 -3.85
C GLU A 6 7.83 -6.39 -2.72
N GLY A 7 9.12 -6.23 -2.68
CA GLY A 7 9.77 -5.47 -1.63
C GLY A 7 9.35 -4.01 -1.67
N ASP A 8 9.13 -3.49 -2.88
CA ASP A 8 8.74 -2.11 -3.04
C ASP A 8 7.31 -1.84 -2.56
N LEU A 9 6.40 -2.76 -2.79
CA LEU A 9 5.03 -2.57 -2.29
C LEU A 9 5.01 -2.51 -0.78
N THR A 10 5.73 -3.39 -0.12
CA THR A 10 5.77 -3.41 1.34
C THR A 10 6.43 -2.13 1.88
N ARG A 11 7.54 -1.73 1.28
CA ARG A 11 8.24 -0.54 1.72
C ARG A 11 7.39 0.72 1.52
N LEU A 12 6.75 0.85 0.35
CA LEU A 12 5.92 2.00 0.06
C LEU A 12 4.72 2.07 0.99
N HIS A 13 4.16 0.92 1.29
CA HIS A 13 3.03 0.85 2.19
C HIS A 13 3.43 1.29 3.59
N ASN A 14 4.60 0.89 4.05
CA ASN A 14 5.11 1.28 5.35
C ASN A 14 5.37 2.79 5.42
N VAL A 15 5.95 3.36 4.35
CA VAL A 15 6.18 4.80 4.29
C VAL A 15 4.86 5.55 4.30
N PHE A 16 3.88 5.08 3.55
CA PHE A 16 2.57 5.72 3.46
C PHE A 16 1.89 5.76 4.82
N ASN A 17 2.04 4.72 5.62
CA ASN A 17 1.41 4.63 6.93
C ASN A 17 2.25 5.13 8.10
N ASP A 18 3.47 5.59 7.84
CA ASP A 18 4.36 6.04 8.90
C ASP A 18 4.06 7.50 9.26
N PRO A 19 3.55 7.77 10.46
CA PRO A 19 3.20 9.13 10.86
C PRO A 19 4.43 10.04 11.02
N LEU A 20 5.62 9.45 11.09
CA LEU A 20 6.85 10.23 11.24
C LEU A 20 7.38 10.73 9.91
N LYS A 21 6.87 10.22 8.81
CA LYS A 21 7.30 10.67 7.49
C LYS A 21 6.58 11.95 7.10
N SER A 22 7.24 12.78 6.31
CA SER A 22 6.66 14.04 5.86
C SER A 22 5.50 13.77 4.90
N ARG A 23 4.62 14.75 4.77
CA ARG A 23 3.50 14.65 3.85
C ARG A 23 3.99 14.39 2.42
N HIS A 24 5.07 15.04 2.04
CA HIS A 24 5.64 14.90 0.71
C HIS A 24 6.12 13.47 0.45
N GLU A 25 6.82 12.89 1.41
CA GLU A 25 7.30 11.52 1.29
C GLU A 25 6.16 10.52 1.20
N ARG A 26 5.13 10.73 2.04
CA ARG A 26 3.96 9.85 2.03
C ARG A 26 3.22 9.94 0.70
N ARG A 27 3.14 11.14 0.13
CA ARG A 27 2.49 11.34 -1.15
C ARG A 27 3.25 10.68 -2.30
N LEU A 28 4.57 10.78 -2.29
CA LEU A 28 5.39 10.11 -3.29
C LEU A 28 5.24 8.60 -3.21
N ALA A 29 5.22 8.07 -1.99
CA ALA A 29 5.02 6.63 -1.79
C ALA A 29 3.66 6.21 -2.31
N HIS A 30 2.65 7.01 -2.08
CA HIS A 30 1.29 6.77 -2.54
C HIS A 30 1.23 6.72 -4.08
N ASP A 31 1.84 7.69 -4.73
CA ASP A 31 1.84 7.76 -6.19
C ASP A 31 2.59 6.58 -6.82
N THR A 32 3.72 6.22 -6.24
CA THR A 32 4.49 5.08 -6.72
C THR A 32 3.72 3.78 -6.53
N PHE A 33 3.06 3.64 -5.39
CA PHE A 33 2.22 2.48 -5.12
C PHE A 33 1.13 2.35 -6.18
N ASN A 34 0.49 3.46 -6.52
CA ASN A 34 -0.54 3.46 -7.56
C ASN A 34 -0.01 3.04 -8.92
N LYS A 35 1.19 3.46 -9.27
CA LYS A 35 1.81 3.06 -10.53
C LYS A 35 2.04 1.56 -10.56
N ILE A 36 2.52 1.01 -9.46
CA ILE A 36 2.74 -0.43 -9.36
C ILE A 36 1.44 -1.18 -9.50
N LEU A 37 0.39 -0.72 -8.85
CA LEU A 37 -0.92 -1.35 -8.95
C LEU A 37 -1.42 -1.40 -10.38
N ARG A 38 -1.21 -0.33 -11.13
CA ARG A 38 -1.62 -0.29 -12.54
C ARG A 38 -0.85 -1.29 -13.36
N GLN A 39 0.43 -1.45 -13.09
CA GLN A 39 1.25 -2.41 -13.82
C GLN A 39 0.85 -3.84 -13.52
N LEU A 40 0.52 -4.13 -12.28
CA LEU A 40 0.11 -5.46 -11.87
C LEU A 40 -1.29 -5.81 -12.35
N LYS A 41 -2.12 -4.80 -12.59
CA LYS A 41 -3.51 -4.97 -12.99
C LYS A 41 -4.28 -5.89 -12.03
N ASP A 42 -3.98 -5.77 -10.77
CA ASP A 42 -4.60 -6.61 -9.75
C ASP A 42 -5.79 -5.87 -9.13
N LYS A 43 -6.98 -6.30 -9.47
CA LYS A 43 -8.20 -5.65 -9.01
C LYS A 43 -8.39 -5.75 -7.52
N LYS A 44 -8.04 -6.87 -6.93
CA LYS A 44 -8.23 -7.06 -5.50
C LYS A 44 -7.30 -6.16 -4.70
N LEU A 45 -6.05 -6.06 -5.12
CA LEU A 45 -5.09 -5.20 -4.46
C LEU A 45 -5.51 -3.74 -4.58
N THR A 46 -6.03 -3.34 -5.73
CA THR A 46 -6.53 -1.98 -5.94
C THR A 46 -7.70 -1.69 -5.01
N GLU A 47 -8.58 -2.65 -4.81
CA GLU A 47 -9.71 -2.46 -3.92
C GLU A 47 -9.29 -2.38 -2.46
N LEU A 48 -8.36 -3.21 -2.04
CA LEU A 48 -7.82 -3.14 -0.69
C LEU A 48 -7.19 -1.78 -0.42
N ARG A 49 -6.53 -1.25 -1.44
CA ARG A 49 -5.91 0.05 -1.32
C ARG A 49 -6.95 1.16 -1.17
N ARG A 50 -8.05 1.07 -1.89
CA ARG A 50 -9.14 2.05 -1.75
C ARG A 50 -9.71 2.02 -0.34
N ARG A 51 -9.89 0.84 0.20
CA ARG A 51 -10.36 0.69 1.57
C ARG A 51 -9.39 1.31 2.57
N LEU A 52 -8.10 1.12 2.32
CA LEU A 52 -7.08 1.70 3.18
C LEU A 52 -7.16 3.23 3.17
N ILE A 53 -7.32 3.82 2.00
CA ILE A 53 -7.45 5.26 1.89
C ILE A 53 -8.67 5.76 2.66
N ARG A 54 -9.79 5.09 2.52
CA ARG A 54 -11.01 5.47 3.24
C ARG A 54 -10.82 5.38 4.74
N ALA A 55 -10.18 4.32 5.21
CA ALA A 55 -9.92 4.15 6.63
C ALA A 55 -8.99 5.24 7.16
N ASN A 56 -8.00 5.64 6.37
CA ASN A 56 -7.11 6.72 6.77
C ASN A 56 -7.86 8.06 6.85
N ILE A 57 -8.73 8.33 5.91
CA ILE A 57 -9.52 9.56 5.90
C ILE A 57 -10.47 9.59 7.10
N ALA A 58 -11.03 8.44 7.45
CA ALA A 58 -11.94 8.33 8.58
C ALA A 58 -11.23 8.23 9.93
N ASP A 59 -9.90 8.19 9.92
CA ASP A 59 -9.10 8.06 11.13
C ASP A 59 -9.42 6.76 11.90
N ASP A 60 -9.80 5.74 11.17
CA ASP A 60 -10.13 4.44 11.77
C ASP A 60 -8.88 3.57 11.81
N ASN A 61 -8.14 3.70 12.91
CA ASN A 61 -6.87 3.00 13.05
C ASN A 61 -7.00 1.48 13.05
N ASP A 62 -8.07 0.96 13.61
CA ASP A 62 -8.30 -0.48 13.62
C ASP A 62 -8.50 -1.02 12.20
N ALA A 63 -9.26 -0.29 11.40
CA ALA A 63 -9.47 -0.67 10.01
C ALA A 63 -8.17 -0.55 9.22
N VAL A 64 -7.38 0.49 9.48
CA VAL A 64 -6.08 0.67 8.81
C VAL A 64 -5.18 -0.53 9.08
N GLU A 65 -5.07 -0.96 10.33
CA GLU A 65 -4.25 -2.11 10.68
C GLU A 65 -4.74 -3.39 10.00
N ARG A 66 -6.04 -3.61 10.04
CA ARG A 66 -6.63 -4.81 9.46
C ARG A 66 -6.40 -4.88 7.96
N ILE A 67 -6.64 -3.77 7.27
CA ILE A 67 -6.47 -3.71 5.82
C ILE A 67 -5.00 -3.82 5.45
N THR A 68 -4.13 -3.23 6.25
CA THR A 68 -2.68 -3.33 6.05
C THR A 68 -2.25 -4.79 6.08
N GLU A 69 -2.73 -5.56 7.06
CA GLU A 69 -2.41 -6.97 7.14
C GLU A 69 -2.95 -7.75 5.96
N GLU A 70 -4.16 -7.43 5.53
CA GLU A 70 -4.74 -8.08 4.36
C GLU A 70 -3.90 -7.83 3.11
N ILE A 71 -3.41 -6.60 2.93
CA ILE A 71 -2.56 -6.26 1.79
C ILE A 71 -1.27 -7.07 1.84
N HIS A 72 -0.64 -7.13 3.02
CA HIS A 72 0.61 -7.90 3.19
C HIS A 72 0.39 -9.39 2.91
N GLU A 73 -0.67 -9.94 3.44
CA GLU A 73 -0.98 -11.35 3.23
C GLU A 73 -1.28 -11.65 1.77
N TYR A 74 -2.07 -10.82 1.15
CA TYR A 74 -2.43 -11.00 -0.25
C TYR A 74 -1.19 -10.89 -1.14
N SER A 75 -0.34 -9.90 -0.88
CA SER A 75 0.90 -9.72 -1.63
C SER A 75 1.83 -10.91 -1.48
N ARG A 76 1.91 -11.45 -0.27
CA ARG A 76 2.73 -12.62 0.00
C ARG A 76 2.22 -13.84 -0.76
N ARG A 77 0.91 -14.03 -0.77
CA ARG A 77 0.28 -15.15 -1.45
C ARG A 77 0.50 -15.09 -2.95
N LYS A 78 0.51 -13.89 -3.51
CA LYS A 78 0.70 -13.69 -4.94
C LYS A 78 2.18 -13.65 -5.32
N GLY A 79 3.07 -13.68 -4.36
CA GLY A 79 4.50 -13.59 -4.62
C GLY A 79 4.97 -12.19 -4.94
N TYR A 80 4.25 -11.18 -4.47
CA TYR A 80 4.64 -9.79 -4.71
C TYR A 80 5.64 -9.28 -3.69
N LYS A 81 6.05 -10.07 -2.73
CA LYS A 81 6.89 -9.55 -1.70
C LYS A 81 8.38 -9.68 -1.91
#